data_2afca407e337d62b09d24ceb5e7e0e04
#
_entry.id   2afca407e337d62b09d24ceb5e7e0e04
#
_cell.length_a   1.000
_cell.length_b   1.000
_cell.length_c   1.000
_cell.angle_alpha   90.00
_cell.angle_beta   90.00
_cell.angle_gamma   90.00
#
_symmetry.space_group_name_H-M   'P 1'
#
loop_
_entity.id
_entity.type
_entity.pdbx_description
1 polymer ?
#
loop_
_entity_poly.entity_id
_entity_poly.type
_entity_poly.pdbx_seq_one_letter_code
_entity_poly.pdbx_strand_id
1 'polypeptide(L)' 'MKEYYKITEVARLYGLCTDTLRYYEEQGLLHPHRSEAGYRLYSIDDICNLNVIRALRELDMPVEHMRRYFGERTV' A
#
# COMPACT_ATOMS: atom_id res chain seq x y z
N MET A 1 18.75 5.60 4.89
CA MET A 1 17.34 5.39 4.61
C MET A 1 17.17 4.17 3.72
N LYS A 2 16.21 3.32 4.03
CA LYS A 2 15.96 2.13 3.22
C LYS A 2 15.25 2.48 1.92
N GLU A 3 15.63 1.81 0.84
CA GLU A 3 14.90 1.94 -0.42
C GLU A 3 13.61 1.12 -0.41
N TYR A 4 13.63 -0.02 0.30
CA TYR A 4 12.49 -0.94 0.31
C TYR A 4 12.24 -1.47 1.70
N TYR A 5 10.98 -1.78 1.97
CA TYR A 5 10.52 -2.35 3.23
C TYR A 5 9.80 -3.67 2.95
N LYS A 6 10.02 -4.65 3.82
CA LYS A 6 9.32 -5.94 3.73
C LYS A 6 7.89 -5.77 4.23
N ILE A 7 7.00 -6.66 3.76
CA ILE A 7 5.59 -6.60 4.17
C ILE A 7 5.43 -6.67 5.69
N THR A 8 6.26 -7.47 6.37
CA THR A 8 6.18 -7.58 7.84
C THR A 8 6.61 -6.29 8.52
N GLU A 9 7.58 -5.58 7.95
CA GLU A 9 8.02 -4.29 8.49
C GLU A 9 6.92 -3.23 8.35
N VAL A 10 6.30 -3.18 7.16
CA VAL A 10 5.22 -2.22 6.91
C VAL A 10 4.02 -2.51 7.80
N ALA A 11 3.66 -3.78 7.93
CA ALA A 11 2.54 -4.20 8.78
C ALA A 11 2.78 -3.75 10.23
N ARG A 12 4.00 -3.93 10.71
CA ARG A 12 4.35 -3.54 12.08
C ARG A 12 4.30 -2.02 12.27
N LEU A 13 4.87 -1.28 11.31
CA LEU A 13 4.91 0.19 11.39
C LEU A 13 3.52 0.80 11.44
N TYR A 14 2.57 0.21 10.72
CA TYR A 14 1.23 0.78 10.61
C TYR A 14 0.18 0.04 11.44
N GLY A 15 0.58 -1.00 12.17
CA GLY A 15 -0.36 -1.76 12.97
C GLY A 15 -1.41 -2.47 12.14
N LEU A 16 -1.02 -2.95 10.96
CA LEU A 16 -1.92 -3.62 10.03
C LEU A 16 -1.56 -5.10 9.90
N CYS A 17 -2.54 -5.90 9.48
CA CYS A 17 -2.28 -7.28 9.11
C CYS A 17 -1.64 -7.32 7.72
N THR A 18 -0.78 -8.32 7.50
CA THR A 18 -0.21 -8.49 6.17
C THR A 18 -1.28 -8.76 5.13
N ASP A 19 -2.37 -9.41 5.52
CA ASP A 19 -3.49 -9.66 4.61
C ASP A 19 -4.14 -8.36 4.12
N THR A 20 -4.20 -7.34 4.97
CA THR A 20 -4.72 -6.04 4.59
C THR A 20 -3.85 -5.41 3.50
N LEU A 21 -2.53 -5.52 3.64
CA LEU A 21 -1.61 -4.99 2.65
C LEU A 21 -1.73 -5.73 1.32
N ARG A 22 -1.89 -7.05 1.36
CA ARG A 22 -2.11 -7.84 0.15
C ARG A 22 -3.42 -7.47 -0.52
N TYR A 23 -4.45 -7.22 0.28
CA TYR A 23 -5.75 -6.79 -0.24
C TYR A 23 -5.61 -5.46 -0.99
N TYR A 24 -4.87 -4.50 -0.42
CA TYR A 24 -4.65 -3.22 -1.10
C TYR A 24 -3.89 -3.40 -2.40
N GLU A 25 -2.95 -4.34 -2.44
CA GLU A 25 -2.24 -4.67 -3.68
C GLU A 25 -3.22 -5.21 -4.72
N GLU A 26 -4.09 -6.13 -4.32
CA GLU A 26 -5.10 -6.70 -5.21
C GLU A 26 -6.03 -5.64 -5.78
N GLN A 27 -6.33 -4.62 -4.99
CA GLN A 27 -7.19 -3.52 -5.40
C GLN A 27 -6.46 -2.47 -6.23
N GLY A 28 -5.17 -2.64 -6.46
CA GLY A 28 -4.39 -1.71 -7.27
C GLY A 28 -4.01 -0.44 -6.56
N LEU A 29 -4.08 -0.43 -5.22
CA LEU A 29 -3.73 0.75 -4.43
C LEU A 29 -2.25 0.78 -4.07
N LEU A 30 -1.62 -0.38 -3.99
CA LEU A 30 -0.20 -0.52 -3.70
C LEU A 30 0.44 -1.37 -4.80
N HIS A 31 1.69 -1.07 -5.11
CA HIS A 31 2.40 -1.76 -6.19
C HIS A 31 3.80 -2.16 -5.72
N PRO A 32 3.90 -3.10 -4.76
CA PRO A 32 5.22 -3.51 -4.28
C PRO A 32 6.01 -4.22 -5.37
N HIS A 33 7.31 -4.04 -5.32
CA HIS A 33 8.22 -4.79 -6.18
C HIS A 33 8.39 -6.20 -5.62
N ARG A 34 8.89 -7.11 -6.44
CA ARG A 34 9.18 -8.47 -6.00
C ARG A 34 10.68 -8.68 -6.01
N SER A 35 11.22 -9.28 -4.94
CA SER A 35 12.62 -9.68 -4.93
C SER A 35 12.78 -10.92 -5.81
N GLU A 36 14.02 -11.34 -6.05
CA GLU A 36 14.30 -12.55 -6.82
C GLU A 36 13.65 -13.77 -6.16
N ALA A 37 13.53 -13.76 -4.84
CA ALA A 37 12.91 -14.86 -4.09
C ALA A 37 11.37 -14.73 -4.05
N GLY A 38 10.80 -13.69 -4.66
CA GLY A 38 9.36 -13.51 -4.70
C GLY A 38 8.76 -12.75 -3.54
N TYR A 39 9.59 -12.18 -2.67
CA TYR A 39 9.08 -11.40 -1.53
C TYR A 39 8.64 -10.01 -1.98
N ARG A 40 7.59 -9.50 -1.32
CA ARG A 40 7.11 -8.14 -1.58
C ARG A 40 8.06 -7.11 -0.97
N LEU A 41 8.40 -6.11 -1.78
CA LEU A 41 9.26 -5.00 -1.37
C LEU A 41 8.53 -3.69 -1.61
N TYR A 42 8.20 -3.00 -0.53
CA TYR A 42 7.44 -1.75 -0.59
C TYR A 42 8.38 -0.55 -0.66
N SER A 43 8.20 0.27 -1.68
CA SER A 43 9.00 1.48 -1.88
C SER A 43 8.46 2.63 -1.04
N ILE A 44 9.18 3.75 -1.06
CA ILE A 44 8.71 4.96 -0.37
C ILE A 44 7.39 5.46 -1.01
N ASP A 45 7.22 5.24 -2.31
CA ASP A 45 5.97 5.60 -2.98
C ASP A 45 4.79 4.81 -2.41
N ASP A 46 4.99 3.52 -2.16
CA ASP A 46 3.96 2.68 -1.53
C ASP A 46 3.66 3.16 -0.12
N ILE A 47 4.70 3.56 0.63
CA ILE A 47 4.52 4.08 1.98
C ILE A 47 3.68 5.36 1.95
N CYS A 48 3.98 6.27 1.02
CA CYS A 48 3.20 7.50 0.86
C CYS A 48 1.75 7.19 0.50
N ASN A 49 1.54 6.24 -0.41
CA ASN A 49 0.19 5.83 -0.80
C ASN A 49 -0.55 5.21 0.39
N LEU A 50 0.14 4.42 1.20
CA LEU A 50 -0.48 3.82 2.37
C LEU A 50 -0.92 4.87 3.39
N ASN A 51 -0.14 5.93 3.56
CA ASN A 51 -0.54 7.06 4.42
C ASN A 51 -1.82 7.70 3.90
N VAL A 52 -1.93 7.88 2.59
CA VAL A 52 -3.14 8.44 1.97
C VAL A 52 -4.32 7.49 2.17
N ILE A 53 -4.10 6.18 1.98
CA ILE A 53 -5.16 5.17 2.18
C ILE A 53 -5.70 5.24 3.60
N ARG A 54 -4.81 5.34 4.59
CA ARG A 54 -5.23 5.43 5.99
C ARG A 54 -6.08 6.67 6.25
N ALA A 55 -5.66 7.80 5.71
CA ALA A 55 -6.40 9.05 5.87
C ALA A 55 -7.80 8.95 5.23
N LEU A 56 -7.88 8.37 4.04
CA LEU A 56 -9.14 8.21 3.34
C LEU A 56 -10.07 7.23 4.08
N ARG A 57 -9.52 6.20 4.69
CA ARG A 57 -10.31 5.26 5.48
C ARG A 57 -10.90 5.92 6.72
N GLU A 58 -10.17 6.84 7.32
CA GLU A 58 -10.69 7.59 8.47
C GLU A 58 -11.89 8.47 8.07
N LEU A 59 -11.97 8.82 6.79
CA LEU A 59 -13.09 9.57 6.23
C LEU A 59 -14.18 8.62 5.70
N ASP A 60 -14.08 7.33 6.01
CA ASP A 60 -15.02 6.30 5.58
C ASP A 60 -15.14 6.18 4.07
N MET A 61 -14.07 6.48 3.35
CA MET A 61 -14.08 6.34 1.89
C MET A 61 -14.00 4.86 1.50
N PRO A 62 -14.93 4.36 0.67
CA PRO A 62 -14.88 2.98 0.19
C PRO A 62 -13.66 2.74 -0.69
N VAL A 63 -13.18 1.50 -0.72
CA VAL A 63 -12.03 1.11 -1.54
C VAL A 63 -12.25 1.43 -3.02
N GLU A 64 -13.48 1.28 -3.51
CA GLU A 64 -13.80 1.61 -4.91
C GLU A 64 -13.51 3.07 -5.24
N HIS A 65 -13.83 3.97 -4.30
CA HIS A 65 -13.54 5.39 -4.48
C HIS A 65 -12.04 5.65 -4.41
N MET A 66 -11.34 4.94 -3.53
CA MET A 66 -9.87 5.06 -3.45
C MET A 66 -9.22 4.63 -4.76
N ARG A 67 -9.71 3.54 -5.37
CA ARG A 67 -9.17 3.07 -6.64
C ARG A 67 -9.31 4.13 -7.73
N ARG A 68 -10.45 4.79 -7.76
CA ARG A 68 -10.69 5.88 -8.71
C ARG A 68 -9.73 7.04 -8.46
N TYR A 69 -9.56 7.42 -7.20
CA TYR A 69 -8.66 8.50 -6.81
C TYR A 69 -7.22 8.23 -7.26
N PHE A 70 -6.71 7.03 -6.95
CA PHE A 70 -5.35 6.66 -7.35
C PHE A 70 -5.21 6.49 -8.85
N GLY A 71 -6.24 5.99 -9.53
CA GLY A 71 -6.23 5.86 -10.97
C GLY A 71 -6.13 7.21 -11.68
N GLU A 72 -6.85 8.20 -11.18
CA GLU A 72 -6.82 9.53 -11.75
C GLU A 72 -5.48 10.23 -11.55
N ARG A 73 -4.74 9.84 -10.51
CA ARG A 73 -3.44 10.44 -10.23
C ARG A 73 -2.32 9.90 -11.12
N THR A 74 -2.55 8.79 -11.80
CA THR A 74 -1.53 8.12 -12.60
C THR A 74 -1.61 8.48 -14.08
N VAL A 75 -1.93 9.67 -14.37
CA VAL A 75 -2.01 10.14 -15.76
C VAL A 75 -0.63 10.33 -16.37
#